data_76915bfd3c486567ae7dc6521f714c05
#
_entry.id   76915bfd3c486567ae7dc6521f714c05
#
_cell.length_a   1.000
_cell.length_b   1.000
_cell.length_c   1.000
_cell.angle_alpha   90.00
_cell.angle_beta   90.00
_cell.angle_gamma   90.00
#
_symmetry.space_group_name_H-M   'P 1'
#
loop_
_entity.id
_entity.type
_entity.pdbx_description
1 polymer ?
#
loop_
_entity_poly.entity_id
_entity_poly.type
_entity_poly.pdbx_seq_one_letter_code
_entity_poly.pdbx_strand_id
1 'polypeptide(L)'
;WKDVGTLGSYWEANMELIDIIPEFNLYEEFWKIYTKGDIIPPQYIAADAVVDRSIISEGTEVYGEVHNSVIGAGVTIKKGAVIRDSIIMKQSVIGENDVIDKAIIAENVTVGDNVVMGIGEDIPNKLKPNVYSFGLVTVGENTVIPSDVKIGKNTAIVGETTPEDYPGGVLESGETLNKEGETE
;
A
#
# COMPACT_ATOMS: atom_id res chain seq x y z
N TRP A 1 18.29 -15.12 6.55
CA TRP A 1 17.16 -14.78 7.44
C TRP A 1 17.14 -13.26 7.71
N LYS A 2 15.97 -12.63 7.56
CA LYS A 2 15.76 -11.22 7.84
C LYS A 2 14.60 -11.06 8.82
N ASP A 3 14.78 -10.24 9.85
CA ASP A 3 13.73 -9.90 10.79
C ASP A 3 12.82 -8.83 10.18
N VAL A 4 11.53 -9.08 10.14
CA VAL A 4 10.49 -8.15 9.67
C VAL A 4 9.56 -7.70 10.80
N GLY A 5 10.11 -7.61 12.01
CA GLY A 5 9.36 -7.27 13.23
C GLY A 5 8.85 -5.82 13.32
N THR A 6 9.18 -4.95 12.37
CA THR A 6 8.68 -3.57 12.29
C THR A 6 8.10 -3.28 10.92
N LEU A 7 7.23 -2.27 10.79
CA LEU A 7 6.68 -1.84 9.50
C LEU A 7 7.79 -1.40 8.53
N GLY A 8 8.80 -0.69 9.03
CA GLY A 8 9.95 -0.28 8.23
C GLY A 8 10.73 -1.48 7.69
N SER A 9 11.10 -2.45 8.54
CA SER A 9 11.83 -3.64 8.10
C SER A 9 10.99 -4.55 7.18
N TYR A 10 9.68 -4.61 7.38
CA TYR A 10 8.75 -5.28 6.47
C TYR A 10 8.74 -4.59 5.09
N TRP A 11 8.63 -3.26 5.06
CA TRP A 11 8.68 -2.47 3.83
C TRP A 11 10.01 -2.68 3.10
N GLU A 12 11.14 -2.53 3.80
CA GLU A 12 12.48 -2.73 3.22
C GLU A 12 12.64 -4.13 2.64
N ALA A 13 12.19 -5.17 3.35
CA ALA A 13 12.29 -6.55 2.88
C ALA A 13 11.49 -6.79 1.58
N ASN A 14 10.34 -6.12 1.40
CA ASN A 14 9.57 -6.19 0.16
C ASN A 14 10.25 -5.38 -0.97
N MET A 15 10.80 -4.21 -0.68
CA MET A 15 11.52 -3.42 -1.67
C MET A 15 12.78 -4.13 -2.18
N GLU A 16 13.49 -4.87 -1.32
CA GLU A 16 14.64 -5.69 -1.74
C GLU A 16 14.28 -6.77 -2.76
N LEU A 17 13.04 -7.27 -2.78
CA LEU A 17 12.61 -8.28 -3.76
C LEU A 17 12.56 -7.75 -5.19
N ILE A 18 12.45 -6.44 -5.36
CA ILE A 18 12.42 -5.78 -6.68
C ILE A 18 13.78 -5.25 -7.13
N ASP A 19 14.83 -5.47 -6.35
CA ASP A 19 16.19 -5.15 -6.78
C ASP A 19 16.62 -6.03 -7.96
N ILE A 20 17.56 -5.52 -8.77
CA ILE A 20 18.09 -6.22 -9.95
C ILE A 20 18.77 -7.54 -9.55
N ILE A 21 19.40 -7.57 -8.39
CA ILE A 21 20.03 -8.76 -7.81
C ILE A 21 19.54 -8.86 -6.36
N PRO A 22 18.34 -9.39 -6.13
CA PRO A 22 17.81 -9.52 -4.77
C PRO A 22 18.61 -10.57 -3.99
N GLU A 23 18.85 -10.31 -2.70
CA GLU A 23 19.45 -11.33 -1.81
C GLU A 23 18.57 -12.58 -1.70
N PHE A 24 17.26 -12.41 -1.79
CA PHE A 24 16.27 -13.48 -1.83
C PHE A 24 15.60 -13.54 -3.22
N ASN A 25 15.94 -14.57 -3.98
CA ASN A 25 15.42 -14.72 -5.35
C ASN A 25 14.10 -15.52 -5.35
N LEU A 26 12.98 -14.87 -5.67
CA LEU A 26 11.68 -15.52 -5.82
C LEU A 26 11.63 -16.51 -7.01
N TYR A 27 12.55 -16.39 -7.97
CA TYR A 27 12.60 -17.20 -9.19
C TYR A 27 13.60 -18.36 -9.08
N GLU A 28 14.02 -18.73 -7.84
CA GLU A 28 14.97 -19.84 -7.62
C GLU A 28 14.35 -21.17 -8.05
N GLU A 29 14.95 -21.81 -9.04
CA GLU A 29 14.45 -23.07 -9.61
C GLU A 29 14.81 -24.29 -8.76
N PHE A 30 15.95 -24.25 -8.05
CA PHE A 30 16.47 -25.37 -7.27
C PHE A 30 15.84 -25.47 -5.88
N TRP A 31 15.32 -24.38 -5.36
CA TRP A 31 14.66 -24.33 -4.05
C TRP A 31 13.32 -23.60 -4.17
N LYS A 32 12.36 -24.28 -4.74
CA LYS A 32 11.00 -23.71 -4.91
C LYS A 32 10.27 -23.63 -3.57
N ILE A 33 9.75 -22.47 -3.27
CA ILE A 33 8.85 -22.25 -2.14
C ILE A 33 7.42 -22.43 -2.65
N TYR A 34 6.72 -23.41 -2.07
CA TYR A 34 5.33 -23.70 -2.42
C TYR A 34 4.41 -23.05 -1.40
N THR A 35 3.36 -22.41 -1.89
CA THR A 35 2.27 -21.89 -1.07
C THR A 35 0.93 -22.32 -1.66
N LYS A 36 -0.11 -22.35 -0.83
CA LYS A 36 -1.48 -22.57 -1.31
C LYS A 36 -2.02 -21.22 -1.78
N GLY A 37 -2.28 -21.10 -3.06
CA GLY A 37 -2.93 -19.93 -3.67
C GLY A 37 -4.27 -20.31 -4.29
N ASP A 38 -5.16 -19.34 -4.44
CA ASP A 38 -6.36 -19.47 -5.24
C ASP A 38 -5.99 -19.45 -6.72
N ILE A 39 -6.76 -20.17 -7.55
CA ILE A 39 -6.58 -20.09 -9.02
C ILE A 39 -7.27 -18.82 -9.49
N ILE A 40 -6.48 -17.82 -9.80
CA ILE A 40 -6.95 -16.53 -10.33
C ILE A 40 -6.32 -16.26 -11.71
N PRO A 41 -6.96 -15.41 -12.55
CA PRO A 41 -6.46 -15.15 -13.89
C PRO A 41 -5.08 -14.45 -13.85
N PRO A 42 -4.32 -14.44 -14.95
CA PRO A 42 -3.13 -13.61 -15.08
C PRO A 42 -3.44 -12.14 -14.84
N GLN A 43 -2.40 -11.36 -14.48
CA GLN A 43 -2.51 -9.91 -14.38
C GLN A 43 -2.83 -9.27 -15.74
N TYR A 44 -3.57 -8.18 -15.72
CA TYR A 44 -3.87 -7.34 -16.88
C TYR A 44 -3.20 -5.97 -16.75
N ILE A 45 -2.42 -5.59 -17.76
CA ILE A 45 -1.80 -4.27 -17.85
C ILE A 45 -2.41 -3.55 -19.04
N ALA A 46 -3.08 -2.42 -18.81
CA ALA A 46 -3.71 -1.64 -19.86
C ALA A 46 -2.68 -0.99 -20.80
N ALA A 47 -3.09 -0.64 -22.01
CA ALA A 47 -2.19 -0.11 -23.03
C ALA A 47 -1.48 1.19 -22.63
N ASP A 48 -2.17 2.03 -21.83
CA ASP A 48 -1.65 3.33 -21.37
C ASP A 48 -1.05 3.25 -19.97
N ALA A 49 -1.02 2.06 -19.33
CA ALA A 49 -0.47 1.85 -18.02
C ALA A 49 1.06 1.81 -18.07
N VAL A 50 1.70 2.25 -16.99
CA VAL A 50 3.16 2.19 -16.83
C VAL A 50 3.50 1.33 -15.63
N VAL A 51 4.34 0.33 -15.83
CA VAL A 51 4.87 -0.50 -14.73
C VAL A 51 6.39 -0.51 -14.84
N ASP A 52 7.05 -0.01 -13.79
CA ASP A 52 8.50 0.08 -13.71
C ASP A 52 9.01 -0.47 -12.38
N ARG A 53 10.03 -1.35 -12.44
CA ARG A 53 10.67 -1.96 -11.26
C ARG A 53 9.68 -2.43 -10.19
N SER A 54 8.68 -3.23 -10.57
CA SER A 54 7.61 -3.62 -9.65
C SER A 54 7.25 -5.09 -9.78
N ILE A 55 6.77 -5.67 -8.69
CA ILE A 55 6.19 -7.02 -8.68
C ILE A 55 4.68 -6.89 -8.76
N ILE A 56 4.08 -7.49 -9.79
CA ILE A 56 2.62 -7.49 -9.99
C ILE A 56 2.14 -8.93 -9.92
N SER A 57 1.30 -9.23 -8.94
CA SER A 57 0.75 -10.59 -8.75
C SER A 57 -0.43 -10.86 -9.70
N GLU A 58 -0.79 -12.14 -9.79
CA GLU A 58 -1.92 -12.60 -10.60
C GLU A 58 -3.25 -11.95 -10.21
N GLY A 59 -4.17 -11.85 -11.17
CA GLY A 59 -5.48 -11.23 -11.00
C GLY A 59 -5.49 -9.72 -10.85
N THR A 60 -4.32 -9.09 -10.84
CA THR A 60 -4.21 -7.63 -10.74
C THR A 60 -4.55 -6.94 -12.04
N GLU A 61 -5.29 -5.85 -11.98
CA GLU A 61 -5.61 -4.99 -13.12
C GLU A 61 -4.95 -3.62 -12.94
N VAL A 62 -4.06 -3.23 -13.87
CA VAL A 62 -3.35 -1.96 -13.83
C VAL A 62 -3.78 -1.06 -14.98
N TYR A 63 -4.42 0.06 -14.66
CA TYR A 63 -4.81 1.11 -15.60
C TYR A 63 -4.06 2.43 -15.36
N GLY A 64 -3.25 2.52 -14.28
CA GLY A 64 -2.45 3.66 -13.89
C GLY A 64 -0.95 3.41 -13.99
N GLU A 65 -0.18 4.05 -13.14
CA GLU A 65 1.28 3.94 -13.07
C GLU A 65 1.71 3.27 -11.76
N VAL A 66 2.67 2.35 -11.85
CA VAL A 66 3.24 1.64 -10.71
C VAL A 66 4.77 1.66 -10.81
N HIS A 67 5.42 2.25 -9.81
CA HIS A 67 6.87 2.40 -9.76
C HIS A 67 7.41 1.85 -8.44
N ASN A 68 8.46 1.04 -8.51
CA ASN A 68 9.19 0.53 -7.35
C ASN A 68 8.27 -0.01 -6.25
N SER A 69 7.28 -0.83 -6.61
CA SER A 69 6.21 -1.25 -5.71
C SER A 69 5.90 -2.75 -5.80
N VAL A 70 5.32 -3.28 -4.74
CA VAL A 70 4.87 -4.68 -4.68
C VAL A 70 3.35 -4.71 -4.61
N ILE A 71 2.72 -5.29 -5.63
CA ILE A 71 1.26 -5.32 -5.78
C ILE A 71 0.77 -6.76 -5.64
N GLY A 72 -0.06 -6.98 -4.65
CA GLY A 72 -0.66 -8.25 -4.31
C GLY A 72 -1.74 -8.70 -5.30
N ALA A 73 -2.19 -9.94 -5.12
CA ALA A 73 -3.12 -10.59 -6.02
C ALA A 73 -4.52 -9.92 -6.03
N GLY A 74 -5.11 -9.79 -7.21
CA GLY A 74 -6.46 -9.27 -7.38
C GLY A 74 -6.63 -7.78 -7.05
N VAL A 75 -5.55 -7.00 -7.02
CA VAL A 75 -5.61 -5.54 -6.83
C VAL A 75 -6.10 -4.88 -8.11
N THR A 76 -6.93 -3.85 -7.98
CA THR A 76 -7.34 -2.99 -9.09
C THR A 76 -6.75 -1.59 -8.90
N ILE A 77 -5.96 -1.13 -9.87
CA ILE A 77 -5.38 0.21 -9.91
C ILE A 77 -6.05 0.98 -11.04
N LYS A 78 -6.90 1.95 -10.69
CA LYS A 78 -7.71 2.68 -11.67
C LYS A 78 -6.89 3.71 -12.46
N LYS A 79 -7.52 4.28 -13.46
CA LYS A 79 -6.90 5.21 -14.40
C LYS A 79 -6.40 6.48 -13.70
N GLY A 80 -5.20 6.92 -14.09
CA GLY A 80 -4.58 8.12 -13.55
C GLY A 80 -3.96 7.95 -12.17
N ALA A 81 -4.16 6.80 -11.50
CA ALA A 81 -3.50 6.52 -10.25
C ALA A 81 -1.98 6.36 -10.46
N VAL A 82 -1.19 6.84 -9.50
CA VAL A 82 0.27 6.75 -9.48
C VAL A 82 0.73 6.20 -8.15
N ILE A 83 1.34 5.02 -8.17
CA ILE A 83 1.82 4.33 -6.98
C ILE A 83 3.34 4.30 -6.99
N ARG A 84 3.99 4.70 -5.88
CA ARG A 84 5.45 4.70 -5.72
C ARG A 84 5.85 4.12 -4.38
N ASP A 85 6.96 3.39 -4.37
CA ASP A 85 7.62 2.90 -3.14
C ASP A 85 6.65 2.24 -2.15
N SER A 86 5.63 1.52 -2.64
CA SER A 86 4.49 1.08 -1.85
C SER A 86 4.23 -0.42 -1.94
N ILE A 87 3.60 -0.93 -0.90
CA ILE A 87 3.11 -2.30 -0.83
C ILE A 87 1.59 -2.25 -0.78
N ILE A 88 0.94 -2.82 -1.80
CA ILE A 88 -0.52 -2.94 -1.85
C ILE A 88 -0.86 -4.42 -1.75
N MET A 89 -1.53 -4.83 -0.68
CA MET A 89 -1.89 -6.22 -0.47
C MET A 89 -3.15 -6.62 -1.25
N LYS A 90 -3.45 -7.91 -1.24
CA LYS A 90 -4.46 -8.52 -2.11
C LYS A 90 -5.85 -7.89 -2.00
N GLN A 91 -6.60 -7.96 -3.13
CA GLN A 91 -8.00 -7.58 -3.24
C GLN A 91 -8.31 -6.11 -2.88
N SER A 92 -7.31 -5.25 -2.88
CA SER A 92 -7.50 -3.81 -2.65
C SER A 92 -7.80 -3.08 -3.95
N VAL A 93 -8.56 -1.98 -3.84
CA VAL A 93 -8.94 -1.12 -4.97
C VAL A 93 -8.37 0.28 -4.74
N ILE A 94 -7.59 0.76 -5.71
CA ILE A 94 -7.04 2.11 -5.74
C ILE A 94 -7.85 2.93 -6.73
N GLY A 95 -8.32 4.09 -6.28
CA GLY A 95 -9.21 4.98 -7.02
C GLY A 95 -8.59 5.68 -8.22
N GLU A 96 -9.40 6.45 -8.94
CA GLU A 96 -8.92 7.24 -10.07
C GLU A 96 -8.10 8.45 -9.58
N ASN A 97 -7.00 8.74 -10.28
CA ASN A 97 -6.11 9.87 -10.03
C ASN A 97 -5.49 9.89 -8.62
N ASP A 98 -5.45 8.76 -7.94
CA ASP A 98 -4.78 8.65 -6.64
C ASP A 98 -3.27 8.81 -6.79
N VAL A 99 -2.63 9.43 -5.80
CA VAL A 99 -1.18 9.49 -5.69
C VAL A 99 -0.79 8.85 -4.36
N ILE A 100 -0.19 7.67 -4.44
CA ILE A 100 0.20 6.89 -3.26
C ILE A 100 1.73 6.78 -3.24
N ASP A 101 2.32 7.38 -2.24
CA ASP A 101 3.76 7.39 -2.03
C ASP A 101 4.11 6.82 -0.66
N LYS A 102 5.00 5.84 -0.65
CA LYS A 102 5.56 5.20 0.53
C LYS A 102 4.49 4.71 1.53
N ALA A 103 3.62 3.82 1.05
CA ALA A 103 2.51 3.27 1.82
C ALA A 103 2.57 1.74 1.95
N ILE A 104 1.99 1.25 3.04
CA ILE A 104 1.61 -0.15 3.21
C ILE A 104 0.09 -0.18 3.32
N ILE A 105 -0.57 -0.72 2.30
CA ILE A 105 -2.03 -0.88 2.25
C ILE A 105 -2.33 -2.37 2.41
N ALA A 106 -3.04 -2.73 3.47
CA ALA A 106 -3.39 -4.10 3.79
C ALA A 106 -4.46 -4.68 2.85
N GLU A 107 -4.98 -5.85 3.15
CA GLU A 107 -5.91 -6.57 2.30
C GLU A 107 -7.31 -5.96 2.29
N ASN A 108 -8.03 -6.09 1.17
CA ASN A 108 -9.43 -5.68 1.01
C ASN A 108 -9.69 -4.18 1.28
N VAL A 109 -8.70 -3.33 1.06
CA VAL A 109 -8.84 -1.88 1.24
C VAL A 109 -9.48 -1.27 0.00
N THR A 110 -10.40 -0.33 0.21
CA THR A 110 -10.97 0.50 -0.87
C THR A 110 -10.52 1.95 -0.66
N VAL A 111 -9.76 2.47 -1.60
CA VAL A 111 -9.38 3.89 -1.67
C VAL A 111 -10.29 4.58 -2.69
N GLY A 112 -10.93 5.67 -2.27
CA GLY A 112 -11.75 6.52 -3.14
C GLY A 112 -10.89 7.25 -4.18
N ASP A 113 -11.51 8.04 -5.02
CA ASP A 113 -10.80 8.75 -6.10
C ASP A 113 -10.13 10.04 -5.60
N ASN A 114 -9.07 10.50 -6.26
CA ASN A 114 -8.30 11.72 -5.98
C ASN A 114 -7.65 11.76 -4.57
N VAL A 115 -7.31 10.61 -4.01
CA VAL A 115 -6.64 10.52 -2.72
C VAL A 115 -5.13 10.73 -2.89
N VAL A 116 -4.52 11.47 -1.96
CA VAL A 116 -3.06 11.69 -1.97
C VAL A 116 -2.48 11.23 -0.64
N MET A 117 -1.58 10.24 -0.68
CA MET A 117 -0.92 9.68 0.49
C MET A 117 0.59 9.96 0.49
N GLY A 118 1.18 10.10 1.69
CA GLY A 118 2.62 10.28 1.88
C GLY A 118 3.10 11.72 1.81
N ILE A 119 2.19 12.68 1.97
CA ILE A 119 2.51 14.12 1.95
C ILE A 119 2.97 14.65 3.32
N GLY A 120 3.44 15.88 3.33
CA GLY A 120 3.77 16.61 4.55
C GLY A 120 5.13 16.25 5.16
N GLU A 121 5.36 16.75 6.36
CA GLU A 121 6.61 16.58 7.10
C GLU A 121 6.70 15.17 7.72
N ASP A 122 7.92 14.66 7.86
CA ASP A 122 8.18 13.40 8.54
C ASP A 122 8.26 13.64 10.05
N ILE A 123 7.10 13.70 10.71
CA ILE A 123 6.99 13.86 12.15
C ILE A 123 6.56 12.54 12.80
N PRO A 124 6.99 12.25 14.05
CA PRO A 124 6.61 11.03 14.74
C PRO A 124 5.10 10.89 14.90
N ASN A 125 4.59 9.65 14.81
CA ASN A 125 3.20 9.35 15.12
C ASN A 125 2.88 9.67 16.59
N LYS A 126 1.77 10.35 16.83
CA LYS A 126 1.38 10.82 18.16
C LYS A 126 0.99 9.71 19.12
N LEU A 127 0.41 8.63 18.61
CA LEU A 127 -0.10 7.53 19.42
C LEU A 127 0.94 6.42 19.59
N LYS A 128 1.58 5.97 18.52
CA LYS A 128 2.54 4.86 18.51
C LYS A 128 3.78 5.18 17.66
N PRO A 129 4.65 6.11 18.12
CA PRO A 129 5.79 6.58 17.32
C PRO A 129 6.81 5.50 16.95
N ASN A 130 6.90 4.44 17.74
CA ASN A 130 7.80 3.30 17.48
C ASN A 130 7.20 2.28 16.50
N VAL A 131 5.92 2.37 16.17
CA VAL A 131 5.22 1.47 15.26
C VAL A 131 5.00 2.16 13.92
N TYR A 132 4.31 3.30 13.93
CA TYR A 132 4.00 4.09 12.74
C TYR A 132 5.08 5.13 12.50
N SER A 133 6.09 4.74 11.75
CA SER A 133 7.34 5.48 11.57
C SER A 133 7.88 5.30 10.15
N PHE A 134 9.09 5.75 9.91
CA PHE A 134 9.80 5.56 8.64
C PHE A 134 9.20 6.33 7.45
N GLY A 135 8.34 7.31 7.72
CA GLY A 135 7.61 8.07 6.70
C GLY A 135 6.45 7.30 6.05
N LEU A 136 6.11 6.12 6.55
CA LEU A 136 5.11 5.25 5.98
C LEU A 136 3.68 5.71 6.28
N VAL A 137 2.80 5.62 5.28
CA VAL A 137 1.34 5.59 5.47
C VAL A 137 0.94 4.14 5.65
N THR A 138 0.24 3.82 6.73
CA THR A 138 -0.21 2.44 7.02
C THR A 138 -1.73 2.39 7.02
N VAL A 139 -2.29 1.52 6.18
CA VAL A 139 -3.75 1.31 6.09
C VAL A 139 -4.05 -0.13 6.47
N GLY A 140 -4.89 -0.32 7.49
CA GLY A 140 -5.31 -1.63 7.98
C GLY A 140 -6.26 -2.35 7.02
N GLU A 141 -6.46 -3.64 7.25
CA GLU A 141 -7.34 -4.47 6.42
C GLU A 141 -8.81 -4.00 6.47
N ASN A 142 -9.55 -4.28 5.41
CA ASN A 142 -10.97 -3.94 5.27
C ASN A 142 -11.28 -2.44 5.44
N THR A 143 -10.28 -1.57 5.33
CA THR A 143 -10.43 -0.12 5.47
C THR A 143 -11.05 0.48 4.21
N VAL A 144 -11.93 1.45 4.41
CA VAL A 144 -12.48 2.30 3.34
C VAL A 144 -11.99 3.73 3.56
N ILE A 145 -11.38 4.31 2.54
CA ILE A 145 -10.91 5.70 2.52
C ILE A 145 -11.78 6.48 1.53
N PRO A 146 -12.42 7.59 1.94
CA PRO A 146 -13.27 8.39 1.04
C PRO A 146 -12.43 9.13 -0.02
N SER A 147 -13.09 9.57 -1.08
CA SER A 147 -12.47 10.39 -2.13
C SER A 147 -12.02 11.78 -1.63
N ASP A 148 -11.12 12.40 -2.39
CA ASP A 148 -10.68 13.80 -2.23
C ASP A 148 -9.97 14.10 -0.90
N VAL A 149 -9.37 13.10 -0.23
CA VAL A 149 -8.63 13.30 1.02
C VAL A 149 -7.12 13.22 0.83
N LYS A 150 -6.40 13.90 1.73
CA LYS A 150 -4.94 13.90 1.77
C LYS A 150 -4.45 13.29 3.08
N ILE A 151 -3.44 12.46 3.00
CA ILE A 151 -2.94 11.67 4.13
C ILE A 151 -1.45 11.91 4.29
N GLY A 152 -1.08 12.35 5.48
CA GLY A 152 0.31 12.65 5.84
C GLY A 152 1.16 11.41 6.16
N LYS A 153 2.45 11.62 6.38
CA LYS A 153 3.43 10.59 6.73
C LYS A 153 3.27 10.09 8.17
N ASN A 154 3.74 8.88 8.44
CA ASN A 154 3.68 8.23 9.76
C ASN A 154 2.26 8.16 10.32
N THR A 155 1.28 7.95 9.45
CA THR A 155 -0.13 7.83 9.80
C THR A 155 -0.57 6.37 9.82
N ALA A 156 -1.63 6.11 10.58
CA ALA A 156 -2.31 4.81 10.58
C ALA A 156 -3.81 5.01 10.43
N ILE A 157 -4.43 4.24 9.55
CA ILE A 157 -5.88 4.32 9.28
C ILE A 157 -6.44 2.90 9.32
N VAL A 158 -7.50 2.70 10.10
CA VAL A 158 -8.17 1.40 10.25
C VAL A 158 -9.67 1.60 10.28
N GLY A 159 -10.40 0.75 9.53
CA GLY A 159 -11.86 0.70 9.51
C GLY A 159 -12.50 1.57 8.43
N GLU A 160 -13.82 1.61 8.42
CA GLU A 160 -14.60 2.39 7.44
C GLU A 160 -14.60 3.88 7.81
N THR A 161 -13.88 4.69 7.06
CA THR A 161 -13.77 6.13 7.28
C THR A 161 -14.66 6.91 6.33
N THR A 162 -15.09 8.10 6.77
CA THR A 162 -15.97 8.99 6.04
C THR A 162 -15.31 10.37 5.87
N PRO A 163 -15.78 11.26 4.97
CA PRO A 163 -15.19 12.59 4.80
C PRO A 163 -15.15 13.43 6.08
N GLU A 164 -16.07 13.20 7.02
CA GLU A 164 -16.13 13.88 8.30
C GLU A 164 -14.95 13.55 9.22
N ASP A 165 -14.30 12.40 8.99
CA ASP A 165 -13.12 11.96 9.75
C ASP A 165 -11.84 12.68 9.33
N TYR A 166 -11.88 13.43 8.24
CA TYR A 166 -10.76 14.21 7.69
C TYR A 166 -11.03 15.70 7.75
N PRO A 167 -10.74 16.37 8.87
CA PRO A 167 -10.99 17.81 9.01
C PRO A 167 -10.29 18.61 7.90
N GLY A 168 -11.08 19.36 7.12
CA GLY A 168 -10.54 20.05 5.94
C GLY A 168 -10.04 19.14 4.80
N GLY A 169 -10.44 17.87 4.79
CA GLY A 169 -10.00 16.89 3.80
C GLY A 169 -8.58 16.37 4.02
N VAL A 170 -8.03 16.51 5.23
CA VAL A 170 -6.63 16.15 5.52
C VAL A 170 -6.54 15.33 6.80
N LEU A 171 -5.78 14.24 6.76
CA LEU A 171 -5.20 13.57 7.93
C LEU A 171 -3.73 13.99 8.01
N GLU A 172 -3.42 14.81 9.01
CA GLU A 172 -2.07 15.36 9.16
C GLU A 172 -1.03 14.28 9.48
N SER A 173 0.24 14.56 9.17
CA SER A 173 1.35 13.65 9.52
C SER A 173 1.35 13.30 11.01
N GLY A 174 1.65 12.04 11.32
CA GLY A 174 1.71 11.53 12.70
C GLY A 174 0.35 11.25 13.34
N GLU A 175 -0.76 11.44 12.65
CA GLU A 175 -2.09 11.10 13.18
C GLU A 175 -2.44 9.62 13.02
N THR A 176 -3.38 9.17 13.86
CA THR A 176 -3.97 7.83 13.77
C THR A 176 -5.48 7.96 13.75
N LEU A 177 -6.11 7.31 12.77
CA LEU A 177 -7.56 7.23 12.62
C LEU A 177 -7.98 5.77 12.76
N ASN A 178 -8.62 5.43 13.88
CA ASN A 178 -9.09 4.06 14.16
C ASN A 178 -10.60 4.06 14.35
N LYS A 179 -11.32 3.36 13.47
CA LYS A 179 -12.78 3.19 13.49
C LYS A 179 -13.22 1.79 13.98
N GLU A 180 -12.29 0.87 14.15
CA GLU A 180 -12.58 -0.45 14.71
C GLU A 180 -12.49 -0.43 16.23
N GLY A 181 -13.11 0.48 16.91
CA GLY A 181 -13.16 0.57 18.38
C GLY A 181 -11.90 0.11 19.10
N GLU A 182 -11.40 0.88 20.04
CA GLU A 182 -10.23 0.54 20.85
C GLU A 182 -10.39 -0.86 21.44
N THR A 183 -9.72 -1.85 20.85
CA THR A 183 -9.31 -3.03 21.62
C THR A 183 -8.02 -2.62 22.32
N GLU A 184 -8.14 -2.41 23.65
CA GLU A 184 -7.05 -2.18 24.59
C GLU A 184 -5.89 -3.21 24.46
#